data_b8c8e95b9aa62e09b6f7306d7286354b
#
_entry.id   b8c8e95b9aa62e09b6f7306d7286354b
#
_cell.length_a   1.000
_cell.length_b   1.000
_cell.length_c   1.000
_cell.angle_alpha   90.00
_cell.angle_beta   90.00
_cell.angle_gamma   90.00
#
_symmetry.space_group_name_H-M   'P 1'
#
loop_
_entity.id
_entity.type
_entity.pdbx_description
1 polymer ?
#
loop_
_entity_poly.entity_id
_entity_poly.type
_entity_poly.pdbx_seq_one_letter_code
_entity_poly.pdbx_strand_id
1 'polypeptide(L)'
;MSHIDAEIGKLGHNAYIATKVSFTEEMEQISREHSADPHHVMSVIHADRRVKSKEHLRPGLGPYGGKCVPKDTRELINASHTTTLLSAVESVNENAKDSRLIIGTKSAVRQPAENRSL
;
A
#
# COMPACT_ATOMS: atom_id res chain seq x y z
N MET A 1 -0.65 4.40 29.93
CA MET A 1 -1.68 4.70 28.92
C MET A 1 -2.88 3.78 29.15
N SER A 2 -4.02 4.17 28.64
CA SER A 2 -5.21 3.37 28.85
C SER A 2 -5.16 2.12 27.99
N HIS A 3 -6.01 1.15 28.33
CA HIS A 3 -6.13 -0.09 27.60
C HIS A 3 -6.56 0.18 26.16
N ILE A 4 -7.48 1.13 26.00
CA ILE A 4 -7.97 1.49 24.67
C ILE A 4 -6.87 2.16 23.86
N ASP A 5 -6.07 3.00 24.48
CA ASP A 5 -4.94 3.64 23.80
C ASP A 5 -4.00 2.59 23.23
N ALA A 6 -3.67 1.61 24.05
CA ALA A 6 -2.72 0.56 23.63
C ALA A 6 -3.31 -0.29 22.50
N GLU A 7 -4.60 -0.57 22.56
CA GLU A 7 -5.25 -1.38 21.55
C GLU A 7 -5.30 -0.65 20.20
N ILE A 8 -5.75 0.59 20.22
CA ILE A 8 -5.80 1.37 18.98
C ILE A 8 -4.40 1.56 18.43
N GLY A 9 -3.43 1.79 19.31
CA GLY A 9 -2.05 1.94 18.86
C GLY A 9 -1.52 0.70 18.17
N LYS A 10 -1.84 -0.48 18.69
CA LYS A 10 -1.41 -1.72 18.07
C LYS A 10 -2.03 -1.89 16.68
N LEU A 11 -3.33 -1.69 16.58
CA LEU A 11 -4.01 -1.81 15.29
C LEU A 11 -3.51 -0.76 14.31
N GLY A 12 -3.31 0.46 14.80
CA GLY A 12 -2.81 1.55 13.97
C GLY A 12 -1.40 1.32 13.48
N HIS A 13 -0.57 0.68 14.31
CA HIS A 13 0.79 0.34 13.89
C HIS A 13 0.76 -0.56 12.67
N ASN A 14 -0.06 -1.60 12.70
CA ASN A 14 -0.16 -2.50 11.56
C ASN A 14 -0.83 -1.83 10.36
N ALA A 15 -1.79 -0.95 10.61
CA ALA A 15 -2.41 -0.20 9.53
C ALA A 15 -1.43 0.78 8.89
N TYR A 16 -0.49 1.31 9.66
CA TYR A 16 0.54 2.16 9.10
C TYR A 16 1.48 1.38 8.19
N ILE A 17 1.84 0.16 8.59
CA ILE A 17 2.63 -0.71 7.73
C ILE A 17 1.88 -0.97 6.43
N ALA A 18 0.59 -1.28 6.52
CA ALA A 18 -0.23 -1.49 5.34
C ALA A 18 -0.24 -0.26 4.45
N THR A 19 -0.28 0.93 5.05
CA THR A 19 -0.30 2.17 4.30
C THR A 19 0.99 2.37 3.52
N LYS A 20 2.13 2.09 4.15
CA LYS A 20 3.42 2.22 3.48
C LYS A 20 3.53 1.26 2.30
N VAL A 21 3.08 0.04 2.49
CA VAL A 21 3.14 -0.96 1.42
C VAL A 21 2.23 -0.55 0.26
N SER A 22 1.01 -0.12 0.56
CA SER A 22 0.08 0.30 -0.49
C SER A 22 0.55 1.56 -1.20
N PHE A 23 1.14 2.49 -0.47
CA PHE A 23 1.73 3.67 -1.11
C PHE A 23 2.80 3.26 -2.11
N THR A 24 3.68 2.35 -1.71
CA THR A 24 4.75 1.90 -2.58
C THR A 24 4.19 1.17 -3.80
N GLU A 25 3.16 0.35 -3.58
CA GLU A 25 2.54 -0.38 -4.67
C GLU A 25 1.94 0.58 -5.69
N GLU A 26 1.28 1.61 -5.23
CA GLU A 26 0.70 2.59 -6.13
C GLU A 26 1.78 3.39 -6.85
N MET A 27 2.85 3.76 -6.16
CA MET A 27 3.95 4.45 -6.82
C MET A 27 4.61 3.60 -7.89
N GLU A 28 4.67 2.28 -7.68
CA GLU A 28 5.17 1.39 -8.72
C GLU A 28 4.28 1.45 -9.97
N GLN A 29 2.97 1.43 -9.77
CA GLN A 29 2.03 1.47 -10.88
C GLN A 29 2.12 2.80 -11.63
N ILE A 30 2.18 3.89 -10.89
CA ILE A 30 2.33 5.21 -11.51
C ILE A 30 3.61 5.28 -12.32
N SER A 31 4.69 4.76 -11.75
CA SER A 31 5.97 4.75 -12.45
C SER A 31 5.87 3.99 -13.76
N ARG A 32 5.24 2.84 -13.74
CA ARG A 32 5.08 2.03 -14.95
C ARG A 32 4.23 2.73 -16.01
N GLU A 33 3.20 3.45 -15.57
CA GLU A 33 2.36 4.20 -16.51
C GLU A 33 3.15 5.24 -17.28
N HIS A 34 4.21 5.76 -16.67
CA HIS A 34 5.01 6.83 -17.26
C HIS A 34 6.38 6.36 -17.71
N SER A 35 6.58 5.06 -17.78
CA SER A 35 7.85 4.46 -18.20
C SER A 35 9.03 4.90 -17.33
N ALA A 36 8.75 5.13 -16.07
CA ALA A 36 9.78 5.50 -15.10
C ALA A 36 10.23 4.25 -14.33
N ASP A 37 11.43 4.31 -13.78
CA ASP A 37 11.96 3.24 -12.97
C ASP A 37 11.49 3.43 -11.52
N PRO A 38 10.66 2.51 -11.00
CA PRO A 38 10.15 2.68 -9.63
C PRO A 38 11.26 2.78 -8.59
N HIS A 39 12.38 2.11 -8.79
CA HIS A 39 13.48 2.19 -7.83
C HIS A 39 14.06 3.61 -7.78
N HIS A 40 14.21 4.24 -8.94
CA HIS A 40 14.69 5.60 -8.98
C HIS A 40 13.66 6.57 -8.38
N VAL A 41 12.38 6.35 -8.70
CA VAL A 41 11.33 7.19 -8.15
C VAL A 41 11.33 7.12 -6.62
N MET A 42 11.37 5.90 -6.07
CA MET A 42 11.35 5.75 -4.63
C MET A 42 12.64 6.26 -3.98
N SER A 43 13.75 6.26 -4.71
CA SER A 43 15.00 6.77 -4.14
C SER A 43 14.92 8.26 -3.82
N VAL A 44 14.10 9.00 -4.56
CA VAL A 44 13.90 10.42 -4.27
C VAL A 44 13.23 10.58 -2.90
N ILE A 45 12.25 9.71 -2.63
CA ILE A 45 11.55 9.73 -1.34
C ILE A 45 12.51 9.33 -0.22
N HIS A 46 13.30 8.28 -0.46
CA HIS A 46 14.23 7.76 0.54
C HIS A 46 15.35 8.75 0.88
N ALA A 47 15.61 9.71 0.00
CA ALA A 47 16.65 10.69 0.23
C ALA A 47 16.26 11.74 1.28
N ASP A 48 14.97 11.86 1.58
CA ASP A 48 14.48 12.82 2.57
C ASP A 48 14.79 12.28 3.96
N ARG A 49 15.47 13.12 4.77
CA ARG A 49 15.85 12.71 6.13
C ARG A 49 14.65 12.40 7.02
N ARG A 50 13.49 12.89 6.68
CA ARG A 50 12.28 12.61 7.45
C ARG A 50 11.76 11.21 7.21
N VAL A 51 12.23 10.54 6.15
CA VAL A 51 11.89 9.15 5.89
C VAL A 51 12.97 8.30 6.51
N LYS A 52 12.78 7.93 7.78
CA LYS A 52 13.83 7.31 8.56
C LYS A 52 14.05 5.85 8.24
N SER A 53 13.04 5.15 7.78
CA SER A 53 13.14 3.74 7.45
C SER A 53 12.67 3.49 6.04
N LYS A 54 13.41 2.66 5.33
CA LYS A 54 13.05 2.26 3.97
C LYS A 54 12.20 0.98 3.97
N GLU A 55 11.94 0.43 5.14
CA GLU A 55 11.12 -0.75 5.25
C GLU A 55 9.72 -0.48 4.72
N HIS A 56 9.20 -1.43 3.97
CA HIS A 56 7.87 -1.35 3.37
C HIS A 56 7.73 -0.25 2.32
N LEU A 57 8.86 0.35 1.92
CA LEU A 57 8.87 1.38 0.89
C LEU A 57 9.72 0.98 -0.30
N ARG A 58 10.04 -0.29 -0.44
CA ARG A 58 10.85 -0.78 -1.56
C ARG A 58 9.94 -1.34 -2.65
N PRO A 59 10.18 -0.94 -3.89
CA PRO A 59 9.43 -1.53 -5.00
C PRO A 59 9.67 -3.04 -5.05
N GLY A 60 8.67 -3.78 -5.50
CA GLY A 60 8.78 -5.21 -5.65
C GLY A 60 8.36 -6.03 -4.47
N LEU A 61 8.00 -5.39 -3.35
CA LEU A 61 7.52 -6.14 -2.19
C LEU A 61 6.19 -6.83 -2.45
N GLY A 62 5.38 -6.26 -3.32
CA GLY A 62 4.07 -6.78 -3.57
C GLY A 62 3.06 -6.35 -2.51
N PRO A 63 1.81 -6.73 -2.69
CA PRO A 63 0.77 -6.38 -1.72
C PRO A 63 1.05 -7.01 -0.37
N TYR A 64 0.57 -6.37 0.68
CA TYR A 64 0.75 -6.94 2.00
C TYR A 64 -0.16 -8.16 2.17
N GLY A 65 0.33 -9.08 2.95
CA GLY A 65 -0.40 -10.30 3.24
C GLY A 65 -0.07 -10.75 4.63
N GLY A 66 -0.14 -12.06 4.83
CA GLY A 66 0.10 -12.63 6.13
C GLY A 66 -1.14 -12.57 6.97
N LYS A 67 -0.94 -12.60 8.27
CA LYS A 67 -2.04 -12.76 9.19
C LYS A 67 -2.43 -11.47 9.88
N CYS A 68 -1.44 -10.75 10.42
CA CYS A 68 -1.74 -9.63 11.31
C CYS A 68 -2.08 -8.33 10.59
N VAL A 69 -1.33 -7.99 9.52
CA VAL A 69 -1.51 -6.70 8.88
C VAL A 69 -2.90 -6.56 8.25
N PRO A 70 -3.35 -7.53 7.42
CA PRO A 70 -4.70 -7.40 6.85
C PRO A 70 -5.78 -7.49 7.91
N LYS A 71 -5.63 -8.38 8.87
CA LYS A 71 -6.64 -8.57 9.92
C LYS A 71 -6.79 -7.31 10.76
N ASP A 72 -5.68 -6.77 11.23
CA ASP A 72 -5.73 -5.61 12.10
C ASP A 72 -6.20 -4.36 11.37
N THR A 73 -5.81 -4.21 10.11
CA THR A 73 -6.29 -3.08 9.30
C THR A 73 -7.79 -3.17 9.10
N ARG A 74 -8.29 -4.36 8.76
CA ARG A 74 -9.71 -4.58 8.57
C ARG A 74 -10.50 -4.35 9.85
N GLU A 75 -9.93 -4.80 10.96
CA GLU A 75 -10.58 -4.63 12.25
C GLU A 75 -10.75 -3.15 12.60
N LEU A 76 -9.71 -2.37 12.36
CA LEU A 76 -9.76 -0.94 12.64
C LEU A 76 -10.76 -0.23 11.73
N ILE A 77 -10.80 -0.61 10.46
CA ILE A 77 -11.76 -0.05 9.51
C ILE A 77 -13.19 -0.33 9.98
N ASN A 78 -13.45 -1.57 10.37
CA ASN A 78 -14.79 -1.98 10.75
C ASN A 78 -15.25 -1.36 12.08
N ALA A 79 -14.31 -1.01 12.93
CA ALA A 79 -14.62 -0.47 14.24
C ALA A 79 -14.78 1.05 14.26
N SER A 80 -14.57 1.70 13.13
CA SER A 80 -14.49 3.16 13.10
C SER A 80 -15.32 3.74 11.97
N HIS A 81 -15.60 5.04 12.05
CA HIS A 81 -16.37 5.72 11.01
C HIS A 81 -15.52 6.62 10.12
N THR A 82 -14.32 6.93 10.53
CA THR A 82 -13.44 7.85 9.80
C THR A 82 -12.28 7.06 9.22
N THR A 83 -12.55 6.25 8.20
CA THR A 83 -11.56 5.31 7.67
C THR A 83 -11.32 5.49 6.17
N THR A 84 -11.49 6.72 5.67
CA THR A 84 -11.33 6.96 4.24
C THR A 84 -9.96 6.50 3.73
N LEU A 85 -8.90 6.90 4.42
CA LEU A 85 -7.56 6.53 4.00
C LEU A 85 -7.34 5.02 4.09
N LEU A 86 -7.69 4.42 5.22
CA LEU A 86 -7.44 2.99 5.41
C LEU A 86 -8.27 2.14 4.47
N SER A 87 -9.48 2.57 4.15
CA SER A 87 -10.29 1.87 3.17
C SER A 87 -9.65 1.93 1.79
N ALA A 88 -9.06 3.08 1.44
CA ALA A 88 -8.34 3.21 0.18
C ALA A 88 -7.09 2.34 0.17
N VAL A 89 -6.38 2.27 1.27
CA VAL A 89 -5.19 1.42 1.42
C VAL A 89 -5.56 -0.03 1.14
N GLU A 90 -6.67 -0.48 1.72
CA GLU A 90 -7.12 -1.85 1.51
C GLU A 90 -7.50 -2.08 0.05
N SER A 91 -8.15 -1.12 -0.58
CA SER A 91 -8.52 -1.23 -1.99
C SER A 91 -7.29 -1.34 -2.89
N VAL A 92 -6.27 -0.54 -2.63
CA VAL A 92 -5.03 -0.62 -3.39
C VAL A 92 -4.42 -2.01 -3.26
N ASN A 93 -4.43 -2.56 -2.05
CA ASN A 93 -3.85 -3.86 -1.80
C ASN A 93 -4.59 -4.97 -2.55
N GLU A 94 -5.92 -4.92 -2.51
CA GLU A 94 -6.71 -5.93 -3.22
C GLU A 94 -6.53 -5.82 -4.72
N ASN A 95 -6.46 -4.61 -5.24
CA ASN A 95 -6.21 -4.41 -6.67
C ASN A 95 -4.85 -4.94 -7.07
N ALA A 96 -3.85 -4.77 -6.22
CA ALA A 96 -2.52 -5.27 -6.50
C ALA A 96 -2.49 -6.80 -6.56
N LYS A 97 -3.23 -7.46 -5.67
CA LYS A 97 -3.34 -8.90 -5.69
C LYS A 97 -3.98 -9.37 -7.00
N ASP A 98 -5.07 -8.73 -7.39
CA ASP A 98 -5.77 -9.08 -8.61
C ASP A 98 -4.90 -8.89 -9.83
N SER A 99 -4.16 -7.79 -9.87
CA SER A 99 -3.28 -7.50 -11.00
C SER A 99 -2.20 -8.55 -11.15
N ARG A 100 -1.60 -8.97 -10.03
CA ARG A 100 -0.55 -9.98 -10.08
C ARG A 100 -1.10 -11.32 -10.54
N LEU A 101 -2.30 -11.63 -10.12
CA LEU A 101 -2.95 -12.87 -10.53
C LEU A 101 -3.23 -12.85 -12.03
N ILE A 102 -3.73 -11.74 -12.53
CA ILE A 102 -4.04 -11.61 -13.95
C ILE A 102 -2.78 -11.67 -14.81
N ILE A 103 -1.72 -11.03 -14.37
CA ILE A 103 -0.46 -11.08 -15.07
C ILE A 103 0.03 -12.51 -15.16
N GLY A 104 -0.11 -13.26 -14.08
CA GLY A 104 0.31 -14.65 -14.08
C GLY A 104 -0.42 -15.50 -15.09
N THR A 105 -1.64 -15.16 -15.43
CA THR A 105 -2.42 -15.92 -16.41
C THR A 105 -2.31 -15.35 -17.81
N LYS A 106 -1.65 -14.22 -17.96
CA LYS A 106 -1.50 -13.53 -19.23
C LYS A 106 -2.83 -13.08 -19.82
N SER A 107 -3.88 -13.15 -19.08
CA SER A 107 -5.14 -12.64 -19.55
C SER A 107 -5.08 -11.12 -19.50
N ALA A 108 -6.11 -10.49 -19.98
CA ALA A 108 -6.12 -9.05 -20.10
C ALA A 108 -5.61 -8.40 -18.83
N VAL A 109 -4.49 -7.75 -18.95
CA VAL A 109 -3.98 -6.97 -17.87
C VAL A 109 -4.97 -5.85 -17.62
N ARG A 110 -5.33 -5.68 -16.36
CA ARG A 110 -6.23 -4.61 -16.02
C ARG A 110 -5.58 -3.29 -16.35
N GLN A 111 -6.22 -2.54 -17.18
CA GLN A 111 -5.68 -1.27 -17.60
C GLN A 111 -6.01 -0.22 -16.57
N PRO A 112 -5.03 0.57 -16.15
CA PRO A 112 -5.37 1.76 -15.38
C PRO A 112 -6.21 2.67 -16.25
N ALA A 113 -6.82 3.65 -15.66
CA ALA A 113 -7.59 4.59 -16.44
C ALA A 113 -6.65 5.14 -17.50
N GLU A 114 -6.85 4.72 -18.71
CA GLU A 114 -5.98 5.19 -19.75
C GLU A 114 -6.12 6.68 -19.90
N ASN A 115 -5.21 7.28 -20.56
CA ASN A 115 -5.19 8.72 -20.77
C ASN A 115 -4.87 9.51 -19.54
N ARG A 116 -4.47 8.88 -18.49
CA ARG A 116 -3.94 9.63 -17.39
C ARG A 116 -2.59 10.14 -17.77
N SER A 117 -2.40 11.41 -17.60
CA SER A 117 -1.09 11.99 -17.82
C SER A 117 -0.81 12.91 -16.65
N LEU A 118 0.45 13.11 -16.40
CA LEU A 118 0.85 14.04 -15.34
C LEU A 118 0.74 15.47 -15.79
#